data_ae77fac7567cd66171fa41d87a050860
#
_entry.id   ae77fac7567cd66171fa41d87a050860
#
_cell.length_a   1.000
_cell.length_b   1.000
_cell.length_c   1.000
_cell.angle_alpha   90.00
_cell.angle_beta   90.00
_cell.angle_gamma   90.00
#
_symmetry.space_group_name_H-M   'P 1'
#
loop_
_entity.id
_entity.type
_entity.pdbx_description
1 polymer ?
#
loop_
_entity_poly.entity_id
_entity_poly.type
_entity_poly.pdbx_seq_one_letter_code
_entity_poly.pdbx_strand_id
1 'polypeptide(L)'
;MPKSASGALLSTVEIDKTLKTPLYKQLENFLRSQILEGILKPTQKLPSSRELAEDLGISRITVKSVYEQLLAEGYLKSRTGSGTFVSDDLEFFSYKKLKAAMVKPADVEGKLPDRVDPINASQATIRYGKTAPFRPGLPALDKFPVKSWNKYVFNAMSASDRYNLGYGSLNGSHDLRKSIAQHLADARGLRVDADQIVITSGAQQAFVLISFALLQSGDTVWYENPGHIAGRDVMTAMGASVMPVPIDPEGLDLKYAKRTFEVPKLIFATPSHQHPLGVTMSLARRLALLKFASNNNSWIIEDDYDSEFRYRGRPLLSLIHI
;
A
#
# COMPACT_ATOMS: atom_id res chain seq x y z
N MET A 1 15.26 -43.48 -39.22
CA MET A 1 14.05 -43.69 -38.42
C MET A 1 13.12 -42.52 -38.64
N PRO A 2 11.79 -42.70 -38.85
CA PRO A 2 10.92 -41.58 -39.07
C PRO A 2 10.93 -40.66 -37.82
N LYS A 3 11.19 -39.36 -38.04
CA LYS A 3 11.08 -38.33 -36.96
C LYS A 3 9.66 -38.43 -36.39
N SER A 4 9.53 -38.47 -35.05
CA SER A 4 8.20 -38.45 -34.43
C SER A 4 7.44 -37.19 -34.90
N ALA A 5 6.12 -37.27 -35.05
CA ALA A 5 5.31 -36.14 -35.50
C ALA A 5 5.55 -34.85 -34.66
N SER A 6 5.97 -35.02 -33.42
CA SER A 6 6.39 -33.91 -32.52
C SER A 6 7.71 -33.25 -32.92
N GLY A 7 8.67 -34.02 -33.43
CA GLY A 7 9.96 -33.48 -33.88
C GLY A 7 9.83 -32.61 -35.13
N ALA A 8 8.93 -32.98 -36.07
CA ALA A 8 8.68 -32.20 -37.27
C ALA A 8 7.99 -30.85 -36.96
N LEU A 9 7.12 -30.77 -35.95
CA LEU A 9 6.45 -29.55 -35.53
C LEU A 9 7.38 -28.58 -34.79
N LEU A 10 8.30 -29.13 -33.99
CA LEU A 10 9.25 -28.32 -33.23
C LEU A 10 10.45 -27.84 -34.07
N SER A 11 10.68 -28.43 -35.25
CA SER A 11 11.66 -27.93 -36.23
C SER A 11 11.25 -26.62 -36.89
N THR A 12 10.04 -26.14 -36.68
CA THR A 12 9.57 -24.81 -37.14
C THR A 12 9.90 -23.70 -36.16
N VAL A 13 10.57 -24.00 -35.05
CA VAL A 13 11.02 -22.97 -34.08
C VAL A 13 12.13 -22.16 -34.73
N GLU A 14 11.88 -20.90 -35.03
CA GLU A 14 12.93 -19.98 -35.41
C GLU A 14 13.50 -19.35 -34.12
N ILE A 15 14.68 -19.83 -33.71
CA ILE A 15 15.46 -19.23 -32.63
C ILE A 15 16.35 -18.15 -33.24
N ASP A 16 16.03 -16.90 -32.95
CA ASP A 16 16.83 -15.77 -33.42
C ASP A 16 17.91 -15.37 -32.40
N LYS A 17 19.15 -15.66 -32.74
CA LYS A 17 20.33 -15.35 -31.90
C LYS A 17 20.69 -13.85 -31.90
N THR A 18 20.08 -13.05 -32.74
CA THR A 18 20.32 -11.60 -32.84
C THR A 18 19.43 -10.78 -31.93
N LEU A 19 18.34 -11.35 -31.44
CA LEU A 19 17.42 -10.70 -30.52
C LEU A 19 18.02 -10.54 -29.14
N LYS A 20 17.64 -9.43 -28.46
CA LYS A 20 18.01 -9.20 -27.05
C LYS A 20 17.35 -10.21 -26.09
N THR A 21 16.32 -10.91 -26.54
CA THR A 21 15.61 -11.92 -25.74
C THR A 21 16.45 -13.18 -25.65
N PRO A 22 16.81 -13.68 -24.44
CA PRO A 22 17.60 -14.90 -24.26
C PRO A 22 16.96 -16.11 -24.96
N LEU A 23 17.81 -17.02 -25.49
CA LEU A 23 17.36 -18.20 -26.26
C LEU A 23 16.41 -19.11 -25.47
N TYR A 24 16.67 -19.31 -24.17
CA TYR A 24 15.76 -20.09 -23.32
C TYR A 24 14.36 -19.46 -23.25
N LYS A 25 14.27 -18.13 -23.19
CA LYS A 25 12.99 -17.42 -23.11
C LYS A 25 12.22 -17.47 -24.42
N GLN A 26 12.92 -17.44 -25.56
CA GLN A 26 12.33 -17.62 -26.87
C GLN A 26 11.69 -19.02 -26.99
N LEU A 27 12.45 -20.07 -26.63
CA LEU A 27 11.97 -21.44 -26.68
C LEU A 27 10.83 -21.68 -25.67
N GLU A 28 10.94 -21.13 -24.46
CA GLU A 28 9.90 -21.24 -23.43
C GLU A 28 8.58 -20.64 -23.91
N ASN A 29 8.61 -19.39 -24.45
CA ASN A 29 7.44 -18.72 -24.97
C ASN A 29 6.83 -19.47 -26.16
N PHE A 30 7.68 -19.99 -27.05
CA PHE A 30 7.21 -20.79 -28.19
C PHE A 30 6.48 -22.05 -27.72
N LEU A 31 7.10 -22.86 -26.88
CA LEU A 31 6.47 -24.11 -26.41
C LEU A 31 5.18 -23.83 -25.67
N ARG A 32 5.16 -22.78 -24.81
CA ARG A 32 3.95 -22.36 -24.07
C ARG A 32 2.83 -21.96 -25.03
N SER A 33 3.12 -21.19 -26.09
CA SER A 33 2.11 -20.80 -27.08
C SER A 33 1.58 -22.02 -27.85
N GLN A 34 2.45 -22.93 -28.28
CA GLN A 34 2.04 -24.13 -29.00
C GLN A 34 1.15 -25.07 -28.18
N ILE A 35 1.42 -25.16 -26.87
CA ILE A 35 0.58 -25.91 -25.92
C ILE A 35 -0.76 -25.20 -25.72
N LEU A 36 -0.75 -23.90 -25.44
CA LEU A 36 -1.97 -23.13 -25.21
C LEU A 36 -2.87 -23.04 -26.46
N GLU A 37 -2.28 -23.00 -27.65
CA GLU A 37 -3.01 -23.00 -28.93
C GLU A 37 -3.53 -24.40 -29.33
N GLY A 38 -3.15 -25.43 -28.55
CA GLY A 38 -3.57 -26.80 -28.78
C GLY A 38 -2.89 -27.48 -30.00
N ILE A 39 -1.81 -26.88 -30.50
CA ILE A 39 -0.98 -27.43 -31.55
C ILE A 39 -0.17 -28.62 -30.98
N LEU A 40 0.41 -28.45 -29.83
CA LEU A 40 0.93 -29.53 -28.99
C LEU A 40 -0.22 -30.03 -28.10
N LYS A 41 -0.67 -31.25 -28.36
CA LYS A 41 -1.85 -31.82 -27.72
C LYS A 41 -1.53 -32.37 -26.31
N PRO A 42 -2.52 -32.38 -25.38
CA PRO A 42 -2.39 -33.08 -24.11
C PRO A 42 -1.88 -34.54 -24.31
N THR A 43 -1.07 -35.01 -23.40
CA THR A 43 -0.37 -36.31 -23.43
C THR A 43 0.63 -36.50 -24.58
N GLN A 44 0.80 -35.54 -25.45
CA GLN A 44 1.77 -35.63 -26.53
C GLN A 44 3.18 -35.66 -26.02
N LYS A 45 3.97 -36.63 -26.47
CA LYS A 45 5.39 -36.76 -26.09
C LYS A 45 6.24 -35.71 -26.80
N LEU A 46 7.07 -34.99 -26.04
CA LEU A 46 8.08 -34.09 -26.57
C LEU A 46 9.39 -34.84 -26.90
N PRO A 47 10.22 -34.31 -27.83
CA PRO A 47 11.58 -34.81 -28.05
C PRO A 47 12.40 -34.80 -26.78
N SER A 48 13.42 -35.63 -26.68
CA SER A 48 14.35 -35.54 -25.59
C SER A 48 15.11 -34.18 -25.62
N SER A 49 15.60 -33.73 -24.47
CA SER A 49 16.36 -32.47 -24.43
C SER A 49 17.61 -32.50 -25.31
N ARG A 50 18.12 -33.67 -25.62
CA ARG A 50 19.26 -33.85 -26.52
C ARG A 50 18.84 -33.69 -27.99
N GLU A 51 17.79 -34.38 -28.39
CA GLU A 51 17.24 -34.29 -29.77
C GLU A 51 16.84 -32.88 -30.10
N LEU A 52 16.07 -32.21 -29.19
CA LEU A 52 15.60 -30.84 -29.42
C LEU A 52 16.76 -29.84 -29.47
N ALA A 53 17.81 -30.04 -28.67
CA ALA A 53 18.99 -29.19 -28.69
C ALA A 53 19.78 -29.33 -30.01
N GLU A 54 19.90 -30.54 -30.53
CA GLU A 54 20.51 -30.82 -31.83
C GLU A 54 19.71 -30.23 -32.98
N ASP A 55 18.37 -30.41 -32.97
CA ASP A 55 17.45 -29.86 -33.99
C ASP A 55 17.48 -28.32 -34.04
N LEU A 56 17.59 -27.64 -32.90
CA LEU A 56 17.57 -26.18 -32.81
C LEU A 56 18.96 -25.52 -32.82
N GLY A 57 20.02 -26.28 -32.80
CA GLY A 57 21.41 -25.78 -32.75
C GLY A 57 21.71 -24.94 -31.51
N ILE A 58 21.15 -25.34 -30.36
CA ILE A 58 21.32 -24.68 -29.06
C ILE A 58 21.86 -25.63 -28.01
N SER A 59 22.25 -25.09 -26.82
CA SER A 59 22.79 -25.93 -25.73
C SER A 59 21.70 -26.84 -25.15
N ARG A 60 22.06 -28.10 -24.87
CA ARG A 60 21.21 -29.07 -24.14
C ARG A 60 20.79 -28.52 -22.77
N ILE A 61 21.66 -27.75 -22.10
CA ILE A 61 21.38 -27.14 -20.80
C ILE A 61 20.21 -26.14 -20.96
N THR A 62 20.19 -25.37 -22.05
CA THR A 62 19.11 -24.41 -22.36
C THR A 62 17.76 -25.13 -22.50
N VAL A 63 17.71 -26.22 -23.28
CA VAL A 63 16.49 -27.00 -23.44
C VAL A 63 16.03 -27.64 -22.15
N LYS A 64 17.00 -28.18 -21.36
CA LYS A 64 16.70 -28.79 -20.07
C LYS A 64 16.10 -27.78 -19.10
N SER A 65 16.66 -26.57 -19.00
CA SER A 65 16.13 -25.48 -18.18
C SER A 65 14.70 -25.09 -18.58
N VAL A 66 14.43 -25.02 -19.90
CA VAL A 66 13.06 -24.72 -20.39
C VAL A 66 12.08 -25.83 -20.02
N TYR A 67 12.47 -27.09 -20.16
CA TYR A 67 11.62 -28.21 -19.76
C TYR A 67 11.35 -28.21 -18.27
N GLU A 68 12.38 -27.98 -17.44
CA GLU A 68 12.23 -27.86 -15.99
C GLU A 68 11.29 -26.74 -15.59
N GLN A 69 11.38 -25.58 -16.26
CA GLN A 69 10.48 -24.45 -16.03
C GLN A 69 9.03 -24.80 -16.40
N LEU A 70 8.81 -25.37 -17.59
CA LEU A 70 7.46 -25.76 -18.03
C LEU A 70 6.87 -26.91 -17.21
N LEU A 71 7.73 -27.80 -16.66
CA LEU A 71 7.31 -28.83 -15.69
C LEU A 71 6.87 -28.18 -14.37
N ALA A 72 7.63 -27.22 -13.86
CA ALA A 72 7.30 -26.49 -12.64
C ALA A 72 6.01 -25.65 -12.79
N GLU A 73 5.76 -25.12 -13.99
CA GLU A 73 4.54 -24.38 -14.33
C GLU A 73 3.33 -25.29 -14.62
N GLY A 74 3.53 -26.63 -14.72
CA GLY A 74 2.47 -27.60 -14.98
C GLY A 74 2.05 -27.74 -16.45
N TYR A 75 2.74 -27.09 -17.40
CA TYR A 75 2.52 -27.30 -18.83
C TYR A 75 2.99 -28.67 -19.30
N LEU A 76 4.02 -29.21 -18.64
CA LEU A 76 4.59 -30.51 -18.96
C LEU A 76 4.48 -31.45 -17.75
N LYS A 77 4.54 -32.76 -18.04
CA LYS A 77 4.67 -33.85 -17.05
C LYS A 77 5.81 -34.77 -17.46
N SER A 78 6.61 -35.21 -16.48
CA SER A 78 7.68 -36.20 -16.71
C SER A 78 7.21 -37.58 -16.23
N ARG A 79 7.50 -38.61 -17.04
CA ARG A 79 7.29 -40.01 -16.68
C ARG A 79 8.64 -40.72 -16.70
N THR A 80 9.08 -41.20 -15.53
CA THR A 80 10.37 -41.88 -15.37
C THR A 80 10.54 -42.98 -16.41
N GLY A 81 11.67 -42.98 -17.16
CA GLY A 81 11.95 -43.91 -18.22
C GLY A 81 11.18 -43.70 -19.55
N SER A 82 10.16 -42.87 -19.57
CA SER A 82 9.29 -42.67 -20.75
C SER A 82 9.48 -41.31 -21.43
N GLY A 83 9.95 -40.29 -20.70
CA GLY A 83 10.23 -38.96 -21.26
C GLY A 83 9.31 -37.87 -20.75
N THR A 84 9.28 -36.73 -21.47
CA THR A 84 8.48 -35.54 -21.14
C THR A 84 7.26 -35.44 -22.06
N PHE A 85 6.14 -35.11 -21.48
CA PHE A 85 4.83 -35.06 -22.17
C PHE A 85 4.13 -33.75 -21.86
N VAL A 86 3.27 -33.28 -22.75
CA VAL A 86 2.32 -32.19 -22.49
C VAL A 86 1.34 -32.64 -21.40
N SER A 87 1.06 -31.78 -20.44
CA SER A 87 0.16 -32.09 -19.32
C SER A 87 -1.27 -32.39 -19.80
N ASP A 88 -1.87 -33.42 -19.23
CA ASP A 88 -3.27 -33.78 -19.44
C ASP A 88 -4.24 -32.90 -18.65
N ASP A 89 -3.78 -32.22 -17.59
CA ASP A 89 -4.60 -31.27 -16.83
C ASP A 89 -5.03 -30.07 -17.68
N LEU A 90 -4.40 -29.84 -18.83
CA LEU A 90 -4.69 -28.73 -19.74
C LEU A 90 -5.91 -29.01 -20.69
N GLU A 91 -6.52 -30.20 -20.66
CA GLU A 91 -7.72 -30.52 -21.46
C GLU A 91 -8.91 -29.60 -21.14
N PHE A 92 -8.98 -29.07 -19.91
CA PHE A 92 -10.01 -28.11 -19.48
C PHE A 92 -9.81 -26.67 -19.97
N PHE A 93 -8.61 -26.33 -20.45
CA PHE A 93 -8.26 -25.00 -20.93
C PHE A 93 -8.19 -24.97 -22.46
N SER A 94 -9.32 -24.91 -23.12
CA SER A 94 -9.32 -24.56 -24.55
C SER A 94 -8.93 -23.08 -24.70
N TYR A 95 -7.70 -22.79 -25.14
CA TYR A 95 -7.21 -21.44 -25.42
C TYR A 95 -8.16 -20.66 -26.37
N LYS A 96 -8.83 -21.33 -27.31
CA LYS A 96 -9.90 -20.71 -28.11
C LYS A 96 -11.07 -20.21 -27.27
N LYS A 97 -11.46 -20.94 -26.21
CA LYS A 97 -12.48 -20.49 -25.25
C LYS A 97 -11.96 -19.39 -24.35
N LEU A 98 -10.69 -19.47 -23.91
CA LEU A 98 -10.04 -18.41 -23.14
C LEU A 98 -9.84 -17.14 -23.98
N LYS A 99 -9.41 -17.24 -25.24
CA LYS A 99 -9.25 -16.07 -26.13
C LYS A 99 -10.59 -15.46 -26.53
N ALA A 100 -11.65 -16.27 -26.64
CA ALA A 100 -13.02 -15.79 -26.82
C ALA A 100 -13.62 -15.21 -25.54
N ALA A 101 -13.14 -15.67 -24.36
CA ALA A 101 -13.51 -15.16 -23.04
C ALA A 101 -12.51 -14.10 -22.50
N MET A 102 -11.37 -13.88 -23.13
CA MET A 102 -10.52 -12.72 -22.87
C MET A 102 -11.24 -11.48 -23.42
N VAL A 103 -12.14 -11.00 -22.61
CA VAL A 103 -12.68 -9.63 -22.73
C VAL A 103 -11.48 -8.71 -22.91
N LYS A 104 -11.51 -7.88 -23.94
CA LYS A 104 -10.48 -6.86 -24.11
C LYS A 104 -10.34 -6.12 -22.78
N PRO A 105 -9.13 -5.79 -22.31
CA PRO A 105 -8.95 -5.10 -21.03
C PRO A 105 -9.83 -3.84 -20.84
N ALA A 106 -10.25 -3.23 -21.95
CA ALA A 106 -11.20 -2.10 -21.98
C ALA A 106 -12.65 -2.47 -21.61
N ASP A 107 -13.03 -3.76 -21.64
CA ASP A 107 -14.41 -4.20 -21.40
C ASP A 107 -14.61 -4.74 -19.97
N VAL A 108 -13.54 -4.83 -19.18
CA VAL A 108 -13.61 -5.12 -17.74
C VAL A 108 -13.61 -3.78 -17.00
N GLU A 109 -14.69 -3.03 -17.08
CA GLU A 109 -14.97 -2.00 -16.09
C GLU A 109 -15.25 -2.70 -14.76
N GLY A 110 -14.18 -2.98 -14.00
CA GLY A 110 -14.31 -3.34 -12.60
C GLY A 110 -14.96 -2.16 -11.88
N LYS A 111 -16.26 -2.20 -11.66
CA LYS A 111 -16.96 -1.16 -10.92
C LYS A 111 -16.40 -1.12 -9.50
N LEU A 112 -15.70 -0.03 -9.17
CA LEU A 112 -15.27 0.22 -7.81
C LEU A 112 -16.51 0.41 -6.91
N PRO A 113 -16.44 0.05 -5.64
CA PRO A 113 -17.50 0.34 -4.69
C PRO A 113 -17.79 1.86 -4.64
N ASP A 114 -19.07 2.25 -4.56
CA ASP A 114 -19.51 3.65 -4.56
C ASP A 114 -18.83 4.51 -3.46
N ARG A 115 -18.39 3.87 -2.35
CA ARG A 115 -17.61 4.51 -1.28
C ARG A 115 -16.24 5.06 -1.72
N VAL A 116 -15.74 4.65 -2.87
CA VAL A 116 -14.43 5.10 -3.41
C VAL A 116 -14.58 6.35 -4.26
N ASP A 117 -15.77 6.63 -4.79
CA ASP A 117 -16.03 7.78 -5.66
C ASP A 117 -15.70 9.14 -4.99
N PRO A 118 -16.05 9.41 -3.72
CA PRO A 118 -15.65 10.64 -3.05
C PRO A 118 -14.14 10.80 -2.92
N ILE A 119 -13.40 9.70 -2.79
CA ILE A 119 -11.93 9.71 -2.69
C ILE A 119 -11.32 10.00 -4.05
N ASN A 120 -11.83 9.37 -5.11
CA ASN A 120 -11.36 9.62 -6.48
C ASN A 120 -11.65 11.06 -6.93
N ALA A 121 -12.76 11.65 -6.48
CA ALA A 121 -13.10 13.04 -6.72
C ALA A 121 -12.26 14.01 -5.86
N SER A 122 -11.64 13.53 -4.80
CA SER A 122 -10.82 14.35 -3.91
C SER A 122 -9.48 14.69 -4.57
N GLN A 123 -9.19 15.97 -4.69
CA GLN A 123 -7.88 16.45 -5.17
C GLN A 123 -6.78 16.38 -4.11
N ALA A 124 -7.04 15.76 -2.95
CA ALA A 124 -6.08 15.70 -1.84
C ALA A 124 -4.83 14.89 -2.16
N THR A 125 -4.91 13.98 -3.13
CA THR A 125 -3.85 13.02 -3.45
C THR A 125 -2.74 13.54 -4.34
N ILE A 126 -2.92 14.67 -5.04
CA ILE A 126 -1.93 15.13 -6.02
C ILE A 126 -1.33 16.46 -5.58
N ARG A 127 -0.39 16.40 -4.63
CA ARG A 127 0.46 17.55 -4.30
C ARG A 127 1.85 17.44 -4.95
N TYR A 128 1.91 16.92 -6.18
CA TYR A 128 3.14 16.94 -6.95
C TYR A 128 3.42 18.34 -7.50
N GLY A 129 4.62 18.86 -7.28
CA GLY A 129 5.04 20.12 -7.87
C GLY A 129 6.16 20.80 -7.10
N LYS A 130 6.74 21.82 -7.71
CA LYS A 130 7.80 22.62 -7.11
C LYS A 130 7.31 23.34 -5.86
N THR A 131 8.19 23.48 -4.87
CA THR A 131 7.96 24.33 -3.69
C THR A 131 7.61 25.73 -4.17
N ALA A 132 6.46 26.24 -3.71
CA ALA A 132 6.00 27.58 -4.06
C ALA A 132 5.44 28.29 -2.82
N PRO A 133 5.50 29.62 -2.75
CA PRO A 133 4.89 30.40 -1.69
C PRO A 133 3.40 30.06 -1.55
N PHE A 134 2.90 30.10 -0.31
CA PHE A 134 1.48 29.85 0.02
C PHE A 134 0.95 28.46 -0.34
N ARG A 135 1.84 27.48 -0.50
CA ARG A 135 1.46 26.09 -0.71
C ARG A 135 1.44 25.33 0.62
N PRO A 136 0.29 25.13 1.26
CA PRO A 136 0.21 24.50 2.58
C PRO A 136 0.64 23.02 2.53
N GLY A 137 1.26 22.56 3.61
CA GLY A 137 1.66 21.17 3.78
C GLY A 137 2.86 20.73 2.93
N LEU A 138 3.62 21.66 2.33
CA LEU A 138 4.86 21.36 1.65
C LEU A 138 6.02 22.09 2.35
N PRO A 139 6.93 21.37 3.01
CA PRO A 139 8.07 21.98 3.71
C PRO A 139 9.14 22.47 2.72
N ALA A 140 10.12 23.22 3.23
CA ALA A 140 11.28 23.69 2.47
C ALA A 140 12.24 22.51 2.15
N LEU A 141 11.90 21.71 1.14
CA LEU A 141 12.63 20.49 0.77
C LEU A 141 14.09 20.76 0.41
N ASP A 142 14.38 21.95 -0.14
CA ASP A 142 15.73 22.42 -0.48
C ASP A 142 16.61 22.67 0.76
N LYS A 143 16.03 22.82 1.93
CA LYS A 143 16.71 23.01 3.21
C LYS A 143 16.86 21.73 4.03
N PHE A 144 16.36 20.61 3.55
CA PHE A 144 16.47 19.35 4.28
C PHE A 144 17.95 18.96 4.46
N PRO A 145 18.41 18.68 5.68
CA PRO A 145 19.82 18.41 5.98
C PRO A 145 20.23 16.98 5.58
N VAL A 146 20.25 16.69 4.28
CA VAL A 146 20.52 15.36 3.72
C VAL A 146 21.79 14.71 4.27
N LYS A 147 22.89 15.49 4.46
CA LYS A 147 24.15 14.95 4.97
C LYS A 147 24.01 14.38 6.40
N SER A 148 23.35 15.15 7.27
CA SER A 148 23.10 14.72 8.65
C SER A 148 22.14 13.53 8.69
N TRP A 149 21.09 13.54 7.87
CA TRP A 149 20.16 12.44 7.73
C TRP A 149 20.87 11.15 7.32
N ASN A 150 21.67 11.18 6.26
CA ASN A 150 22.40 10.01 5.76
C ASN A 150 23.37 9.45 6.81
N LYS A 151 24.01 10.32 7.62
CA LYS A 151 24.86 9.88 8.72
C LYS A 151 24.05 9.06 9.75
N TYR A 152 22.88 9.54 10.13
CA TYR A 152 22.02 8.81 11.09
C TYR A 152 21.48 7.50 10.50
N VAL A 153 21.06 7.50 9.23
CA VAL A 153 20.63 6.29 8.55
C VAL A 153 21.75 5.24 8.52
N PHE A 154 22.96 5.66 8.13
CA PHE A 154 24.13 4.77 8.09
C PHE A 154 24.45 4.20 9.47
N ASN A 155 24.47 5.05 10.51
CA ASN A 155 24.73 4.61 11.87
C ASN A 155 23.65 3.64 12.38
N ALA A 156 22.39 3.93 12.13
CA ALA A 156 21.29 3.05 12.53
C ALA A 156 21.38 1.68 11.85
N MET A 157 21.71 1.64 10.56
CA MET A 157 21.89 0.37 9.83
C MET A 157 23.13 -0.38 10.26
N SER A 158 24.23 0.32 10.54
CA SER A 158 25.49 -0.30 10.94
C SER A 158 25.46 -0.85 12.37
N ALA A 159 24.73 -0.19 13.27
CA ALA A 159 24.54 -0.60 14.66
C ALA A 159 23.41 -1.63 14.81
N SER A 160 22.60 -1.84 13.77
CA SER A 160 21.46 -2.74 13.86
C SER A 160 21.90 -4.18 13.93
N ASP A 161 21.45 -4.89 14.94
CA ASP A 161 21.48 -6.33 14.97
C ASP A 161 20.75 -6.87 13.73
N ARG A 162 21.18 -8.02 13.19
CA ARG A 162 20.56 -8.65 12.01
C ARG A 162 19.06 -8.86 12.14
N TYR A 163 18.54 -8.84 13.36
CA TYR A 163 17.10 -8.81 13.66
C TYR A 163 16.36 -7.65 13.00
N ASN A 164 16.98 -6.48 12.85
CA ASN A 164 16.35 -5.31 12.23
C ASN A 164 16.23 -5.40 10.71
N LEU A 165 16.83 -6.42 10.09
CA LEU A 165 16.72 -6.74 8.67
C LEU A 165 15.56 -7.73 8.37
N GLY A 166 14.92 -8.27 9.41
CA GLY A 166 13.79 -9.19 9.32
C GLY A 166 12.44 -8.52 9.56
N TYR A 167 11.44 -9.34 9.82
CA TYR A 167 10.12 -8.87 10.26
C TYR A 167 10.22 -8.33 11.70
N GLY A 168 10.12 -7.02 11.85
CA GLY A 168 10.12 -6.35 13.14
C GLY A 168 8.79 -6.50 13.90
N SER A 169 8.69 -5.80 15.04
CA SER A 169 7.42 -5.67 15.77
C SER A 169 6.36 -4.97 14.91
N LEU A 170 5.12 -5.43 14.98
CA LEU A 170 3.98 -4.82 14.27
C LEU A 170 3.75 -3.35 14.64
N ASN A 171 4.13 -2.97 15.86
CA ASN A 171 4.01 -1.58 16.34
C ASN A 171 5.24 -0.72 15.98
N GLY A 172 6.22 -1.27 15.28
CA GLY A 172 7.49 -0.62 14.97
C GLY A 172 8.59 -0.91 16.00
N SER A 173 9.82 -0.43 15.73
CA SER A 173 10.99 -0.65 16.57
C SER A 173 10.73 -0.22 18.01
N HIS A 174 11.01 -1.10 18.97
CA HIS A 174 10.85 -0.81 20.40
C HIS A 174 11.74 0.35 20.84
N ASP A 175 12.98 0.40 20.37
CA ASP A 175 13.92 1.48 20.72
C ASP A 175 13.46 2.82 20.18
N LEU A 176 12.90 2.86 18.97
CA LEU A 176 12.30 4.07 18.42
C LEU A 176 11.10 4.51 19.26
N ARG A 177 10.20 3.60 19.59
CA ARG A 177 9.01 3.89 20.42
C ARG A 177 9.42 4.40 21.81
N LYS A 178 10.44 3.79 22.43
CA LYS A 178 11.00 4.24 23.69
C LYS A 178 11.61 5.64 23.59
N SER A 179 12.35 5.92 22.50
CA SER A 179 12.93 7.25 22.27
C SER A 179 11.86 8.31 22.06
N ILE A 180 10.76 7.97 21.37
CA ILE A 180 9.60 8.85 21.19
C ILE A 180 8.90 9.10 22.53
N ALA A 181 8.68 8.07 23.36
CA ALA A 181 8.09 8.23 24.69
C ALA A 181 8.91 9.18 25.55
N GLN A 182 10.24 9.03 25.57
CA GLN A 182 11.14 9.93 26.27
C GLN A 182 11.07 11.36 25.74
N HIS A 183 11.10 11.53 24.40
CA HIS A 183 10.97 12.86 23.78
C HIS A 183 9.65 13.55 24.15
N LEU A 184 8.55 12.82 24.13
CA LEU A 184 7.23 13.36 24.51
C LEU A 184 7.19 13.76 25.99
N ALA A 185 7.84 12.99 26.88
CA ALA A 185 7.95 13.34 28.28
C ALA A 185 8.78 14.62 28.50
N ASP A 186 9.93 14.72 27.84
CA ASP A 186 10.86 15.83 28.00
C ASP A 186 10.37 17.13 27.35
N ALA A 187 9.87 17.02 26.10
CA ALA A 187 9.45 18.19 25.30
C ALA A 187 8.05 18.69 25.65
N ARG A 188 7.14 17.78 26.03
CA ARG A 188 5.72 18.09 26.20
C ARG A 188 5.15 17.74 27.58
N GLY A 189 5.89 17.05 28.42
CA GLY A 189 5.40 16.55 29.72
C GLY A 189 4.42 15.38 29.58
N LEU A 190 4.27 14.80 28.38
CA LEU A 190 3.37 13.69 28.13
C LEU A 190 4.01 12.37 28.58
N ARG A 191 3.41 11.71 29.56
CA ARG A 191 3.88 10.42 30.07
C ARG A 191 3.13 9.31 29.35
N VAL A 192 3.82 8.63 28.45
CA VAL A 192 3.31 7.45 27.71
C VAL A 192 4.37 6.35 27.73
N ASP A 193 3.92 5.11 27.76
CA ASP A 193 4.78 3.94 27.62
C ASP A 193 5.03 3.62 26.13
N ALA A 194 6.15 2.99 25.84
CA ALA A 194 6.49 2.58 24.47
C ALA A 194 5.39 1.70 23.83
N ASP A 195 4.65 0.94 24.63
CA ASP A 195 3.59 0.06 24.13
C ASP A 195 2.29 0.80 23.75
N GLN A 196 2.18 2.06 24.12
CA GLN A 196 1.09 2.95 23.68
C GLN A 196 1.43 3.68 22.37
N ILE A 197 2.62 3.45 21.81
CA ILE A 197 3.09 4.09 20.58
C ILE A 197 3.09 3.09 19.44
N VAL A 198 2.52 3.49 18.31
CA VAL A 198 2.52 2.74 17.05
C VAL A 198 3.19 3.57 15.97
N ILE A 199 4.23 3.02 15.34
CA ILE A 199 4.93 3.67 14.23
C ILE A 199 4.17 3.36 12.94
N THR A 200 3.87 4.41 12.18
CA THR A 200 3.19 4.30 10.89
C THR A 200 4.02 4.92 9.79
N SER A 201 3.71 4.60 8.53
CA SER A 201 4.38 5.19 7.36
C SER A 201 4.00 6.67 7.13
N GLY A 202 3.09 7.21 7.95
CA GLY A 202 2.63 8.59 7.92
C GLY A 202 1.20 8.70 8.45
N ALA A 203 0.70 9.93 8.57
CA ALA A 203 -0.63 10.23 9.10
C ALA A 203 -1.75 9.47 8.39
N GLN A 204 -1.64 9.27 7.07
CA GLN A 204 -2.65 8.55 6.29
C GLN A 204 -2.84 7.11 6.81
N GLN A 205 -1.75 6.40 7.07
CA GLN A 205 -1.84 5.04 7.64
C GLN A 205 -2.40 5.08 9.06
N ALA A 206 -2.03 6.09 9.86
CA ALA A 206 -2.60 6.26 11.19
C ALA A 206 -4.12 6.45 11.14
N PHE A 207 -4.65 7.29 10.24
CA PHE A 207 -6.09 7.46 10.06
C PHE A 207 -6.78 6.15 9.65
N VAL A 208 -6.18 5.37 8.74
CA VAL A 208 -6.72 4.05 8.36
C VAL A 208 -6.80 3.12 9.57
N LEU A 209 -5.72 3.00 10.33
CA LEU A 209 -5.66 2.11 11.50
C LEU A 209 -6.66 2.53 12.59
N ILE A 210 -6.75 3.82 12.90
CA ILE A 210 -7.69 4.35 13.90
C ILE A 210 -9.13 4.14 13.43
N SER A 211 -9.42 4.45 12.18
CA SER A 211 -10.77 4.28 11.63
C SER A 211 -11.20 2.82 11.64
N PHE A 212 -10.29 1.92 11.23
CA PHE A 212 -10.54 0.47 11.27
C PHE A 212 -10.78 -0.07 12.68
N ALA A 213 -10.05 0.46 13.68
CA ALA A 213 -10.14 0.01 15.06
C ALA A 213 -11.37 0.56 15.79
N LEU A 214 -11.82 1.78 15.49
CA LEU A 214 -12.81 2.50 16.30
C LEU A 214 -14.15 2.74 15.61
N LEU A 215 -14.25 2.62 14.28
CA LEU A 215 -15.43 2.95 13.52
C LEU A 215 -16.06 1.72 12.84
N GLN A 216 -17.38 1.74 12.77
CA GLN A 216 -18.19 0.87 11.95
C GLN A 216 -18.88 1.69 10.85
N SER A 217 -19.34 1.01 9.80
CA SER A 217 -20.12 1.67 8.75
C SER A 217 -21.38 2.29 9.35
N GLY A 218 -21.60 3.57 9.04
CA GLY A 218 -22.71 4.36 9.55
C GLY A 218 -22.39 5.17 10.83
N ASP A 219 -21.28 4.90 11.51
CA ASP A 219 -20.90 5.70 12.69
C ASP A 219 -20.70 7.18 12.33
N THR A 220 -21.22 8.05 13.17
CA THR A 220 -21.07 9.50 13.02
C THR A 220 -19.71 9.97 13.51
N VAL A 221 -19.03 10.76 12.67
CA VAL A 221 -17.76 11.41 12.97
C VAL A 221 -17.92 12.92 12.84
N TRP A 222 -17.58 13.68 13.87
CA TRP A 222 -17.45 15.12 13.76
C TRP A 222 -16.07 15.48 13.26
N TYR A 223 -16.00 16.23 12.18
CA TYR A 223 -14.76 16.59 11.50
C TYR A 223 -14.67 18.09 11.27
N GLU A 224 -13.54 18.69 11.57
CA GLU A 224 -13.29 20.12 11.34
C GLU A 224 -13.52 20.51 9.87
N ASN A 225 -14.24 21.62 9.64
CA ASN A 225 -14.49 22.15 8.30
C ASN A 225 -14.28 23.67 8.26
N PRO A 226 -13.26 24.17 7.53
CA PRO A 226 -12.29 23.39 6.75
C PRO A 226 -11.37 22.56 7.65
N GLY A 227 -10.84 21.45 7.13
CA GLY A 227 -9.97 20.52 7.87
C GLY A 227 -9.10 19.68 6.93
N HIS A 228 -8.40 18.70 7.50
CA HIS A 228 -7.48 17.83 6.75
C HIS A 228 -8.24 16.87 5.82
N ILE A 229 -8.18 17.12 4.51
CA ILE A 229 -9.01 16.43 3.50
C ILE A 229 -8.76 14.92 3.50
N ALA A 230 -7.49 14.49 3.50
CA ALA A 230 -7.15 13.07 3.37
C ALA A 230 -7.59 12.22 4.58
N GLY A 231 -7.62 12.79 5.79
CA GLY A 231 -8.17 12.10 6.97
C GLY A 231 -9.69 11.92 6.86
N ARG A 232 -10.40 12.96 6.42
CA ARG A 232 -11.83 12.90 6.14
C ARG A 232 -12.17 11.81 5.12
N ASP A 233 -11.41 11.78 4.02
CA ASP A 233 -11.66 10.85 2.92
C ASP A 233 -11.45 9.39 3.37
N VAL A 234 -10.47 9.12 4.23
CA VAL A 234 -10.29 7.79 4.84
C VAL A 234 -11.51 7.38 5.66
N MET A 235 -12.00 8.25 6.55
CA MET A 235 -13.16 7.95 7.40
C MET A 235 -14.40 7.69 6.56
N THR A 236 -14.61 8.50 5.51
CA THR A 236 -15.68 8.29 4.53
C THR A 236 -15.55 6.94 3.81
N ALA A 237 -14.34 6.58 3.39
CA ALA A 237 -14.07 5.29 2.72
C ALA A 237 -14.33 4.08 3.62
N MET A 238 -14.13 4.26 4.94
CA MET A 238 -14.47 3.24 5.94
C MET A 238 -15.97 3.16 6.23
N GLY A 239 -16.77 4.00 5.55
CA GLY A 239 -18.24 4.00 5.65
C GLY A 239 -18.79 4.86 6.77
N ALA A 240 -17.99 5.73 7.41
CA ALA A 240 -18.46 6.63 8.43
C ALA A 240 -19.27 7.80 7.83
N SER A 241 -20.25 8.28 8.60
CA SER A 241 -21.01 9.50 8.31
C SER A 241 -20.24 10.71 8.85
N VAL A 242 -19.49 11.38 7.97
CA VAL A 242 -18.60 12.48 8.38
C VAL A 242 -19.37 13.81 8.36
N MET A 243 -19.56 14.40 9.55
CA MET A 243 -20.30 15.65 9.77
C MET A 243 -19.34 16.83 9.82
N PRO A 244 -19.48 17.81 8.91
CA PRO A 244 -18.59 18.97 8.84
C PRO A 244 -18.91 19.98 9.94
N VAL A 245 -18.04 20.11 10.93
CA VAL A 245 -18.19 21.08 12.03
C VAL A 245 -17.39 22.34 11.71
N PRO A 246 -18.01 23.52 11.68
CA PRO A 246 -17.33 24.78 11.41
C PRO A 246 -16.31 25.13 12.50
N ILE A 247 -15.36 25.96 12.11
CA ILE A 247 -14.32 26.52 13.00
C ILE A 247 -14.65 27.97 13.29
N ASP A 248 -14.66 28.30 14.58
CA ASP A 248 -14.76 29.67 15.06
C ASP A 248 -13.40 30.16 15.65
N PRO A 249 -13.28 31.41 16.13
CA PRO A 249 -12.02 31.91 16.72
C PRO A 249 -11.51 31.11 17.93
N GLU A 250 -12.32 30.24 18.52
CA GLU A 250 -11.95 29.37 19.64
C GLU A 250 -11.66 27.91 19.22
N GLY A 251 -11.72 27.59 17.91
CA GLY A 251 -11.53 26.25 17.36
C GLY A 251 -12.83 25.59 16.89
N LEU A 252 -12.91 24.28 16.92
CA LEU A 252 -14.11 23.52 16.52
C LEU A 252 -15.35 24.01 17.27
N ASP A 253 -16.40 24.43 16.54
CA ASP A 253 -17.65 24.95 17.13
C ASP A 253 -18.50 23.82 17.74
N LEU A 254 -18.22 23.54 19.00
CA LEU A 254 -18.91 22.51 19.76
C LEU A 254 -20.41 22.81 19.95
N LYS A 255 -20.79 24.12 20.02
CA LYS A 255 -22.20 24.50 20.15
C LYS A 255 -22.99 24.16 18.89
N TYR A 256 -22.45 24.53 17.73
CA TYR A 256 -23.01 24.18 16.45
C TYR A 256 -23.17 22.69 16.28
N ALA A 257 -22.09 21.93 16.52
CA ALA A 257 -22.08 20.49 16.37
C ALA A 257 -23.17 19.79 17.21
N LYS A 258 -23.27 20.13 18.49
CA LYS A 258 -24.28 19.59 19.42
C LYS A 258 -25.72 19.88 19.03
N ARG A 259 -25.98 21.02 18.36
CA ARG A 259 -27.32 21.40 17.93
C ARG A 259 -27.71 20.77 16.60
N THR A 260 -26.74 20.50 15.74
CA THR A 260 -26.96 20.20 14.33
C THR A 260 -26.81 18.70 14.02
N PHE A 261 -25.92 18.01 14.72
CA PHE A 261 -25.57 16.64 14.41
C PHE A 261 -25.84 15.71 15.59
N GLU A 262 -25.98 14.43 15.28
CA GLU A 262 -26.05 13.36 16.27
C GLU A 262 -24.72 13.25 17.05
N VAL A 263 -24.80 12.61 18.22
CA VAL A 263 -23.62 12.33 19.06
C VAL A 263 -22.62 11.49 18.25
N PRO A 264 -21.39 11.94 18.10
CA PRO A 264 -20.42 11.24 17.27
C PRO A 264 -19.76 10.08 18.03
N LYS A 265 -19.38 9.05 17.30
CA LYS A 265 -18.48 8.02 17.80
C LYS A 265 -17.04 8.56 17.95
N LEU A 266 -16.64 9.47 17.04
CA LEU A 266 -15.30 10.01 16.97
C LEU A 266 -15.36 11.50 16.60
N ILE A 267 -14.45 12.29 17.18
CA ILE A 267 -14.26 13.71 16.89
C ILE A 267 -12.81 13.90 16.41
N PHE A 268 -12.65 14.50 15.24
CA PHE A 268 -11.34 14.88 14.73
C PHE A 268 -11.10 16.38 14.97
N ALA A 269 -9.98 16.71 15.59
CA ALA A 269 -9.62 18.09 15.90
C ALA A 269 -8.11 18.36 15.79
N THR A 270 -7.75 19.60 15.46
CA THR A 270 -6.36 20.12 15.42
C THR A 270 -6.20 21.26 16.43
N PRO A 271 -6.18 20.97 17.75
CA PRO A 271 -6.34 22.00 18.79
C PRO A 271 -5.16 22.97 18.92
N SER A 272 -3.96 22.54 18.56
CA SER A 272 -2.73 23.34 18.74
C SER A 272 -2.56 24.36 17.61
N HIS A 273 -2.91 23.99 16.39
CA HIS A 273 -2.79 24.81 15.20
C HIS A 273 -3.74 24.29 14.13
N GLN A 274 -4.94 24.82 14.07
CA GLN A 274 -6.00 24.35 13.19
C GLN A 274 -5.58 24.36 11.72
N HIS A 275 -5.76 23.28 11.03
CA HIS A 275 -5.45 23.18 9.59
C HIS A 275 -6.72 23.38 8.75
N PRO A 276 -6.76 24.39 7.82
CA PRO A 276 -5.67 25.27 7.39
C PRO A 276 -5.72 26.68 7.98
N LEU A 277 -6.61 26.97 8.93
CA LEU A 277 -6.90 28.35 9.37
C LEU A 277 -5.92 28.91 10.39
N GLY A 278 -5.10 28.06 11.04
CA GLY A 278 -4.10 28.48 12.02
C GLY A 278 -4.70 28.88 13.38
N VAL A 279 -5.98 28.63 13.62
CA VAL A 279 -6.63 28.96 14.90
C VAL A 279 -6.12 28.02 15.99
N THR A 280 -5.84 28.56 17.16
CA THR A 280 -5.54 27.79 18.37
C THR A 280 -6.81 27.59 19.20
N MET A 281 -7.15 26.35 19.52
CA MET A 281 -8.34 26.05 20.34
C MET A 281 -8.15 26.60 21.76
N SER A 282 -9.12 27.39 22.24
CA SER A 282 -9.09 27.95 23.59
C SER A 282 -9.15 26.88 24.67
N LEU A 283 -8.60 27.16 25.85
CA LEU A 283 -8.65 26.21 26.98
C LEU A 283 -10.10 25.87 27.35
N ALA A 284 -10.98 26.86 27.36
CA ALA A 284 -12.40 26.63 27.64
C ALA A 284 -13.03 25.63 26.65
N ARG A 285 -12.70 25.77 25.36
CA ARG A 285 -13.19 24.87 24.32
C ARG A 285 -12.59 23.45 24.47
N ARG A 286 -11.31 23.33 24.81
CA ARG A 286 -10.65 22.04 25.07
C ARG A 286 -11.33 21.30 26.22
N LEU A 287 -11.56 21.98 27.36
CA LEU A 287 -12.26 21.41 28.51
C LEU A 287 -13.71 21.01 28.17
N ALA A 288 -14.42 21.85 27.42
CA ALA A 288 -15.79 21.55 27.00
C ALA A 288 -15.84 20.32 26.04
N LEU A 289 -14.86 20.20 25.14
CA LEU A 289 -14.75 19.09 24.20
C LEU A 289 -14.46 17.78 24.93
N LEU A 290 -13.49 17.78 25.85
CA LEU A 290 -13.14 16.61 26.67
C LEU A 290 -14.33 16.15 27.53
N LYS A 291 -14.99 17.09 28.20
CA LYS A 291 -16.20 16.79 28.99
C LYS A 291 -17.32 16.21 28.13
N PHE A 292 -17.53 16.77 26.94
CA PHE A 292 -18.53 16.25 26.03
C PHE A 292 -18.19 14.83 25.57
N ALA A 293 -16.96 14.59 25.14
CA ALA A 293 -16.51 13.28 24.69
C ALA A 293 -16.63 12.21 25.79
N SER A 294 -16.19 12.54 27.00
CA SER A 294 -16.30 11.65 28.17
C SER A 294 -17.75 11.28 28.49
N ASN A 295 -18.65 12.27 28.48
CA ASN A 295 -20.07 12.06 28.80
C ASN A 295 -20.82 11.23 27.76
N ASN A 296 -20.30 11.14 26.54
CA ASN A 296 -20.96 10.49 25.40
C ASN A 296 -20.18 9.24 24.90
N ASN A 297 -19.13 8.83 25.56
CA ASN A 297 -18.24 7.75 25.11
C ASN A 297 -17.71 7.96 23.68
N SER A 298 -17.41 9.22 23.34
CA SER A 298 -16.83 9.59 22.05
C SER A 298 -15.31 9.59 22.13
N TRP A 299 -14.65 9.08 21.11
CA TRP A 299 -13.21 9.21 20.96
C TRP A 299 -12.83 10.58 20.40
N ILE A 300 -11.63 11.06 20.72
CA ILE A 300 -11.05 12.26 20.12
C ILE A 300 -9.74 11.85 19.42
N ILE A 301 -9.62 12.18 18.13
CA ILE A 301 -8.32 12.21 17.46
C ILE A 301 -7.81 13.65 17.53
N GLU A 302 -6.66 13.81 18.15
CA GLU A 302 -5.89 15.06 18.10
C GLU A 302 -4.80 14.91 17.05
N ASP A 303 -4.86 15.69 15.97
CA ASP A 303 -3.80 15.78 14.98
C ASP A 303 -2.88 16.94 15.29
N ASP A 304 -1.65 16.63 15.66
CA ASP A 304 -0.63 17.58 16.09
C ASP A 304 0.57 17.51 15.15
N TYR A 305 0.42 18.11 13.98
CA TYR A 305 1.31 17.93 12.84
C TYR A 305 2.55 18.84 12.81
N ASP A 306 2.58 19.95 13.55
CA ASP A 306 3.63 21.00 13.45
C ASP A 306 4.10 21.60 14.77
N SER A 307 3.81 21.01 15.91
CA SER A 307 4.13 21.58 17.23
C SER A 307 5.64 21.79 17.46
N GLU A 308 6.49 20.99 16.84
CA GLU A 308 7.95 21.17 16.88
C GLU A 308 8.44 22.41 16.14
N PHE A 309 7.64 22.98 15.24
CA PHE A 309 7.96 24.21 14.50
C PHE A 309 7.50 25.49 15.20
N ARG A 310 7.19 25.43 16.49
CA ARG A 310 6.82 26.60 17.27
C ARG A 310 8.07 27.40 17.68
N TYR A 311 8.27 28.55 17.06
CA TYR A 311 9.46 29.39 17.28
C TYR A 311 9.34 30.32 18.49
N ARG A 312 8.16 30.52 19.05
CA ARG A 312 7.91 31.35 20.22
C ARG A 312 7.19 30.55 21.31
N GLY A 313 7.85 30.39 22.44
CA GLY A 313 7.31 29.64 23.59
C GLY A 313 7.47 28.13 23.46
N ARG A 314 6.96 27.41 24.45
CA ARG A 314 6.93 25.94 24.46
C ARG A 314 5.76 25.43 23.61
N PRO A 315 5.82 24.18 23.10
CA PRO A 315 4.67 23.52 22.49
C PRO A 315 3.44 23.60 23.41
N LEU A 316 2.27 23.74 22.80
CA LEU A 316 1.02 23.75 23.57
C LEU A 316 0.75 22.36 24.16
N LEU A 317 0.09 22.34 25.31
CA LEU A 317 -0.33 21.09 25.91
C LEU A 317 -1.37 20.41 25.01
N SER A 318 -1.23 19.12 24.83
CA SER A 318 -2.24 18.28 24.17
C SER A 318 -3.48 18.14 25.05
N LEU A 319 -4.61 17.76 24.46
CA LEU A 319 -5.86 17.45 25.17
C LEU A 319 -5.67 16.37 26.24
N ILE A 320 -4.73 15.45 26.04
CA ILE A 320 -4.45 14.37 26.99
C ILE A 320 -3.84 14.88 28.32
N HIS A 321 -3.35 16.13 28.38
CA HIS A 321 -2.79 16.72 29.59
C HIS A 321 -3.82 17.41 30.50
N ILE A 322 -5.03 17.55 30.00
CA ILE A 322 -6.12 18.27 30.65
C ILE A 322 -7.13 17.27 31.20
#